data_05dee66e9082672d13d17cf7ce92cb5f
#
_entry.id   05dee66e9082672d13d17cf7ce92cb5f
#
_cell.length_a   1.000
_cell.length_b   1.000
_cell.length_c   1.000
_cell.angle_alpha   90.00
_cell.angle_beta   90.00
_cell.angle_gamma   90.00
#
_symmetry.space_group_name_H-M   'P 1'
#
loop_
_entity.id
_entity.type
_entity.pdbx_description
1 polymer ?
#
loop_
_entity_poly.entity_id
_entity_poly.type
_entity_poly.pdbx_seq_one_letter_code
_entity_poly.pdbx_strand_id
1 'polypeptide(L)'
;MISSRERCIRSILLEDPDRIPLTLRVRPEVYERLRRALGVEDKTEEGRIKIYKSLGVDVIGVGLRLRGGYLPENVEHKEGPYGTAYTIKYRGAFEIRKDIWGIESIWAPDHTYTYTFIKHPLQTVSLDDYIWPEIDEESIDPVREMRRKYEDFCLQGGVTHLWEIAWQLTGFSEIIRKMFIKPDEAGRILDGLHKLRMEEASLLCEAGVDVITDGDDVGMQKGMMLSPQMWRRFLKPKYAELIDLCHRNGVFFFFHSDGWIEPIIPDLIEIGVDILNPIQPECMDPAKLKELYGDKLCFDGTIGVQSTLPFGSPEDVAREVKERISTLGPTGLILGPTHAMQPDVPVENILTMYKTALKYGWNTRIIRNQHI
;
A
#
# COMPACT_ATOMS: atom_id res chain seq x y z
N MET A 1 -3.51 -17.52 -22.61
CA MET A 1 -3.02 -16.69 -21.47
C MET A 1 -4.18 -16.46 -20.53
N ILE A 2 -3.93 -16.59 -19.24
CA ILE A 2 -4.95 -16.30 -18.21
C ILE A 2 -5.14 -14.79 -18.02
N SER A 3 -6.22 -14.36 -17.39
CA SER A 3 -6.47 -12.94 -17.08
C SER A 3 -5.47 -12.41 -16.04
N SER A 4 -5.34 -11.09 -15.95
CA SER A 4 -4.52 -10.43 -14.91
C SER A 4 -5.01 -10.79 -13.50
N ARG A 5 -6.33 -10.85 -13.32
CA ARG A 5 -6.97 -11.26 -12.07
C ARG A 5 -6.58 -12.67 -11.67
N GLU A 6 -6.77 -13.64 -12.58
CA GLU A 6 -6.43 -15.04 -12.32
C GLU A 6 -4.93 -15.21 -12.03
N ARG A 7 -4.07 -14.47 -12.74
CA ARG A 7 -2.62 -14.47 -12.53
C ARG A 7 -2.25 -14.03 -11.12
N CYS A 8 -2.85 -12.93 -10.63
CA CYS A 8 -2.65 -12.47 -9.26
C CYS A 8 -3.14 -13.50 -8.25
N ILE A 9 -4.36 -14.01 -8.42
CA ILE A 9 -4.96 -15.02 -7.52
C ILE A 9 -4.08 -16.27 -7.43
N ARG A 10 -3.58 -16.80 -8.54
CA ARG A 10 -2.65 -17.95 -8.53
C ARG A 10 -1.37 -17.64 -7.76
N SER A 11 -0.77 -16.46 -7.99
CA SER A 11 0.42 -16.07 -7.22
C SER A 11 0.14 -15.97 -5.73
N ILE A 12 -1.01 -15.41 -5.33
CA ILE A 12 -1.42 -15.30 -3.92
C ILE A 12 -1.62 -16.69 -3.30
N LEU A 13 -2.24 -17.60 -4.03
CA LEU A 13 -2.46 -19.00 -3.62
C LEU A 13 -1.19 -19.87 -3.73
N LEU A 14 -0.04 -19.28 -4.03
CA LEU A 14 1.25 -19.98 -4.23
C LEU A 14 1.19 -21.04 -5.35
N GLU A 15 0.29 -20.86 -6.30
CA GLU A 15 0.17 -21.64 -7.51
C GLU A 15 0.99 -21.03 -8.66
N ASP A 16 1.22 -21.83 -9.71
CA ASP A 16 1.97 -21.38 -10.90
C ASP A 16 1.14 -20.43 -11.78
N PRO A 17 1.45 -19.14 -11.90
CA PRO A 17 0.89 -18.25 -12.92
C PRO A 17 1.57 -18.50 -14.29
N ASP A 18 0.95 -18.03 -15.38
CA ASP A 18 1.58 -18.05 -16.71
C ASP A 18 2.82 -17.13 -16.79
N ARG A 19 2.80 -16.01 -16.07
CA ARG A 19 3.94 -15.14 -15.79
C ARG A 19 3.78 -14.51 -14.39
N ILE A 20 4.83 -13.94 -13.88
CA ILE A 20 4.80 -13.16 -12.63
C ILE A 20 3.88 -11.95 -12.81
N PRO A 21 2.89 -11.73 -11.92
CA PRO A 21 2.07 -10.52 -11.91
C PRO A 21 2.89 -9.28 -11.58
N LEU A 22 2.46 -8.13 -12.12
CA LEU A 22 3.15 -6.85 -11.98
C LEU A 22 2.25 -5.79 -11.35
N THR A 23 2.83 -4.97 -10.48
CA THR A 23 2.17 -3.80 -9.88
C THR A 23 2.86 -2.50 -10.26
N LEU A 24 2.11 -1.38 -10.25
CA LEU A 24 2.65 -0.03 -10.48
C LEU A 24 2.30 0.87 -9.29
N ARG A 25 3.34 1.37 -8.60
CA ARG A 25 3.22 2.34 -7.52
C ARG A 25 4.11 3.54 -7.84
N VAL A 26 3.50 4.67 -8.13
CA VAL A 26 4.21 5.90 -8.54
C VAL A 26 3.54 7.13 -7.94
N ARG A 27 4.32 8.16 -7.67
CA ARG A 27 3.79 9.50 -7.35
C ARG A 27 3.19 10.16 -8.59
N PRO A 28 2.23 11.10 -8.44
CA PRO A 28 1.58 11.76 -9.57
C PRO A 28 2.55 12.39 -10.58
N GLU A 29 3.64 12.99 -10.12
CA GLU A 29 4.67 13.63 -10.97
C GLU A 29 5.40 12.58 -11.82
N VAL A 30 5.69 11.42 -11.23
CA VAL A 30 6.34 10.30 -11.92
C VAL A 30 5.38 9.68 -12.93
N TYR A 31 4.10 9.53 -12.53
CA TYR A 31 3.06 9.05 -13.43
C TYR A 31 2.93 9.93 -14.68
N GLU A 32 2.93 11.27 -14.54
CA GLU A 32 2.86 12.19 -15.67
C GLU A 32 4.09 12.10 -16.60
N ARG A 33 5.29 11.88 -16.05
CA ARG A 33 6.49 11.64 -16.87
C ARG A 33 6.41 10.31 -17.61
N LEU A 34 5.96 9.25 -16.93
CA LEU A 34 5.78 7.93 -17.50
C LEU A 34 4.71 7.94 -18.62
N ARG A 35 3.57 8.60 -18.40
CA ARG A 35 2.50 8.79 -19.37
C ARG A 35 3.00 9.43 -20.65
N ARG A 36 3.79 10.53 -20.55
CA ARG A 36 4.41 11.20 -21.69
C ARG A 36 5.41 10.30 -22.42
N ALA A 37 6.24 9.59 -21.70
CA ALA A 37 7.23 8.67 -22.27
C ALA A 37 6.58 7.50 -23.05
N LEU A 38 5.38 7.09 -22.65
CA LEU A 38 4.58 6.06 -23.33
C LEU A 38 3.68 6.62 -24.45
N GLY A 39 3.68 7.93 -24.69
CA GLY A 39 2.89 8.58 -25.72
C GLY A 39 1.37 8.54 -25.46
N VAL A 40 0.94 8.40 -24.21
CA VAL A 40 -0.47 8.38 -23.84
C VAL A 40 -0.93 9.79 -23.51
N GLU A 41 -1.69 10.43 -24.40
CA GLU A 41 -2.20 11.79 -24.19
C GLU A 41 -3.42 11.83 -23.26
N ASP A 42 -4.24 10.80 -23.30
CA ASP A 42 -5.46 10.63 -22.53
C ASP A 42 -5.15 10.56 -21.00
N LYS A 43 -5.75 11.46 -20.22
CA LYS A 43 -5.61 11.56 -18.77
C LYS A 43 -6.76 10.91 -18.00
N THR A 44 -7.70 10.33 -18.71
CA THR A 44 -8.85 9.65 -18.12
C THR A 44 -8.45 8.28 -17.57
N GLU A 45 -9.43 7.59 -17.02
CA GLU A 45 -9.29 6.21 -16.56
C GLU A 45 -8.84 5.28 -17.71
N GLU A 46 -9.40 5.46 -18.92
CA GLU A 46 -9.00 4.70 -20.09
C GLU A 46 -7.52 4.90 -20.43
N GLY A 47 -7.01 6.13 -20.33
CA GLY A 47 -5.58 6.43 -20.51
C GLY A 47 -4.73 5.72 -19.46
N ARG A 48 -5.18 5.68 -18.19
CA ARG A 48 -4.52 4.92 -17.11
C ARG A 48 -4.44 3.43 -17.45
N ILE A 49 -5.53 2.85 -17.91
CA ILE A 49 -5.57 1.43 -18.29
C ILE A 49 -4.69 1.12 -19.50
N LYS A 50 -4.57 2.05 -20.47
CA LYS A 50 -3.61 1.90 -21.58
C LYS A 50 -2.18 1.81 -21.08
N ILE A 51 -1.80 2.65 -20.09
CA ILE A 51 -0.47 2.58 -19.45
C ILE A 51 -0.29 1.24 -18.76
N TYR A 52 -1.25 0.80 -17.96
CA TYR A 52 -1.18 -0.49 -17.25
C TYR A 52 -1.00 -1.66 -18.22
N LYS A 53 -1.78 -1.71 -19.29
CA LYS A 53 -1.66 -2.74 -20.33
C LYS A 53 -0.31 -2.71 -21.04
N SER A 54 0.22 -1.51 -21.35
CA SER A 54 1.53 -1.38 -22.02
C SER A 54 2.71 -1.80 -21.15
N LEU A 55 2.58 -1.68 -19.81
CA LEU A 55 3.57 -2.13 -18.85
C LEU A 55 3.33 -3.57 -18.35
N GLY A 56 2.21 -4.18 -18.72
CA GLY A 56 1.81 -5.51 -18.24
C GLY A 56 1.40 -5.54 -16.77
N VAL A 57 0.95 -4.41 -16.23
CA VAL A 57 0.44 -4.30 -14.84
C VAL A 57 -0.87 -5.06 -14.70
N ASP A 58 -1.01 -5.80 -13.62
CA ASP A 58 -2.13 -6.72 -13.38
C ASP A 58 -3.09 -6.23 -12.28
N VAL A 59 -2.69 -5.25 -11.49
CA VAL A 59 -3.43 -4.78 -10.31
C VAL A 59 -3.92 -3.34 -10.50
N ILE A 60 -5.19 -3.09 -10.16
CA ILE A 60 -5.78 -1.75 -10.09
C ILE A 60 -6.10 -1.44 -8.64
N GLY A 61 -5.52 -0.35 -8.11
CA GLY A 61 -5.88 0.18 -6.80
C GLY A 61 -7.21 0.94 -6.85
N VAL A 62 -8.07 0.68 -5.88
CA VAL A 62 -9.33 1.37 -5.62
C VAL A 62 -9.43 1.75 -4.14
N GLY A 63 -10.36 2.63 -3.79
CA GLY A 63 -10.56 3.02 -2.39
C GLY A 63 -11.85 3.81 -2.21
N LEU A 64 -12.29 3.89 -0.97
CA LEU A 64 -13.42 4.74 -0.58
C LEU A 64 -12.92 6.13 -0.21
N ARG A 65 -13.80 7.10 -0.31
CA ARG A 65 -13.55 8.46 0.18
C ARG A 65 -14.09 8.60 1.60
N LEU A 66 -13.35 9.34 2.40
CA LEU A 66 -13.84 9.82 3.69
C LEU A 66 -14.41 11.23 3.54
N ARG A 67 -15.39 11.56 4.35
CA ARG A 67 -16.03 12.89 4.44
C ARG A 67 -16.17 13.35 5.88
N GLY A 68 -16.51 14.61 6.10
CA GLY A 68 -16.70 15.17 7.44
C GLY A 68 -15.38 15.37 8.17
N GLY A 69 -15.29 14.91 9.42
CA GLY A 69 -14.12 15.12 10.25
C GLY A 69 -13.79 16.61 10.42
N TYR A 70 -12.57 16.98 10.07
CA TYR A 70 -12.06 18.36 10.18
C TYR A 70 -11.97 19.09 8.83
N LEU A 71 -12.62 18.57 7.76
CA LEU A 71 -12.68 19.26 6.45
C LEU A 71 -13.82 20.24 6.40
N PRO A 72 -13.60 21.54 6.10
CA PRO A 72 -14.65 22.50 5.78
C PRO A 72 -15.28 22.21 4.41
N GLU A 73 -16.58 22.52 4.26
CA GLU A 73 -17.32 22.25 3.02
C GLU A 73 -16.89 23.11 1.82
N ASN A 74 -16.37 24.32 2.06
CA ASN A 74 -16.12 25.32 1.01
C ASN A 74 -14.65 25.70 0.88
N VAL A 75 -13.76 24.69 0.77
CA VAL A 75 -12.31 24.91 0.57
C VAL A 75 -11.79 24.09 -0.59
N GLU A 76 -10.71 24.57 -1.19
CA GLU A 76 -9.97 23.75 -2.16
C GLU A 76 -9.33 22.56 -1.45
N HIS A 77 -9.72 21.36 -1.87
CA HIS A 77 -9.16 20.13 -1.34
C HIS A 77 -7.79 19.84 -1.99
N LYS A 78 -6.86 19.38 -1.17
CA LYS A 78 -5.51 18.98 -1.56
C LYS A 78 -5.20 17.58 -1.04
N GLU A 79 -4.14 17.02 -1.55
CA GLU A 79 -3.60 15.77 -1.00
C GLU A 79 -2.99 16.03 0.38
N GLY A 80 -3.39 15.25 1.36
CA GLY A 80 -2.77 15.14 2.67
C GLY A 80 -1.98 13.83 2.79
N PRO A 81 -1.25 13.63 3.88
CA PRO A 81 -0.51 12.38 4.11
C PRO A 81 -1.41 11.14 4.10
N TYR A 82 -2.58 11.23 4.72
CA TYR A 82 -3.54 10.13 4.90
C TYR A 82 -4.97 10.57 4.54
N GLY A 83 -5.14 11.05 3.32
CA GLY A 83 -6.43 11.45 2.79
C GLY A 83 -6.49 12.92 2.39
N THR A 84 -7.70 13.45 2.33
CA THR A 84 -7.96 14.83 1.88
C THR A 84 -7.53 15.85 2.92
N ALA A 85 -6.89 16.92 2.48
CA ALA A 85 -6.44 18.06 3.29
C ALA A 85 -6.82 19.39 2.64
N TYR A 86 -6.60 20.49 3.34
CA TYR A 86 -6.74 21.86 2.83
C TYR A 86 -5.66 22.76 3.41
N THR A 87 -5.33 23.84 2.70
CA THR A 87 -4.38 24.84 3.15
C THR A 87 -5.01 25.74 4.22
N ILE A 88 -4.40 25.78 5.41
CA ILE A 88 -4.83 26.71 6.46
C ILE A 88 -4.03 28.02 6.49
N LYS A 89 -2.75 27.98 6.11
CA LYS A 89 -1.86 29.15 6.02
C LYS A 89 -0.54 28.81 5.35
N TYR A 90 0.24 29.87 5.06
CA TYR A 90 1.63 29.76 4.63
C TYR A 90 2.57 30.27 5.73
N ARG A 91 3.74 29.66 5.83
CA ARG A 91 4.86 30.10 6.67
C ARG A 91 6.08 30.34 5.77
N GLY A 92 6.23 31.55 5.29
CA GLY A 92 7.17 31.83 4.18
C GLY A 92 6.74 31.07 2.93
N ALA A 93 7.66 30.30 2.34
CA ALA A 93 7.36 29.45 1.19
C ALA A 93 6.70 28.11 1.54
N PHE A 94 6.64 27.74 2.82
CA PHE A 94 6.06 26.46 3.27
C PHE A 94 4.55 26.56 3.41
N GLU A 95 3.86 25.55 2.94
CA GLU A 95 2.41 25.40 3.07
C GLU A 95 2.06 24.60 4.33
N ILE A 96 1.12 25.10 5.14
CA ILE A 96 0.57 24.33 6.27
C ILE A 96 -0.81 23.84 5.86
N ARG A 97 -0.95 22.53 5.85
CA ARG A 97 -2.21 21.84 5.55
C ARG A 97 -2.79 21.21 6.80
N LYS A 98 -4.11 21.17 6.86
CA LYS A 98 -4.87 20.39 7.83
C LYS A 98 -5.68 19.34 7.07
N ASP A 99 -5.59 18.11 7.51
CA ASP A 99 -6.29 17.00 6.87
C ASP A 99 -7.64 16.69 7.52
N ILE A 100 -8.34 15.73 6.96
CA ILE A 100 -9.64 15.26 7.42
C ILE A 100 -9.60 14.76 8.88
N TRP A 101 -8.45 14.28 9.35
CA TRP A 101 -8.22 13.82 10.72
C TRP A 101 -7.96 14.96 11.71
N GLY A 102 -7.82 16.20 11.22
CA GLY A 102 -7.43 17.36 12.04
C GLY A 102 -5.94 17.48 12.29
N ILE A 103 -5.13 16.66 11.66
CA ILE A 103 -3.67 16.68 11.75
C ILE A 103 -3.14 17.84 10.91
N GLU A 104 -2.24 18.65 11.49
CA GLU A 104 -1.59 19.72 10.75
C GLU A 104 -0.19 19.29 10.33
N SER A 105 0.13 19.49 9.05
CA SER A 105 1.44 19.20 8.47
C SER A 105 1.99 20.40 7.70
N ILE A 106 3.31 20.59 7.74
CA ILE A 106 4.03 21.59 6.99
C ILE A 106 4.71 20.95 5.78
N TRP A 107 4.47 21.51 4.60
CA TRP A 107 4.89 20.98 3.31
C TRP A 107 5.97 21.85 2.69
N ALA A 108 6.98 21.20 2.09
CA ALA A 108 8.03 21.88 1.36
C ALA A 108 7.48 22.56 0.08
N PRO A 109 8.06 23.70 -0.34
CA PRO A 109 7.54 24.48 -1.48
C PRO A 109 7.89 23.89 -2.85
N ASP A 110 8.77 22.91 -2.91
CA ASP A 110 9.30 22.31 -4.14
C ASP A 110 8.37 21.23 -4.75
N HIS A 111 7.14 21.11 -4.23
CA HIS A 111 6.17 20.10 -4.62
C HIS A 111 6.67 18.63 -4.48
N THR A 112 7.79 18.42 -3.79
CA THR A 112 8.17 17.08 -3.34
C THR A 112 7.20 16.64 -2.24
N TYR A 113 6.99 15.34 -2.12
CA TYR A 113 6.13 14.75 -1.05
C TYR A 113 6.88 14.80 0.29
N THR A 114 7.40 16.00 0.61
CA THR A 114 8.18 16.25 1.82
C THR A 114 7.36 17.09 2.78
N TYR A 115 6.97 16.48 3.88
CA TYR A 115 6.18 17.14 4.92
C TYR A 115 6.62 16.67 6.32
N THR A 116 6.20 17.44 7.32
CA THR A 116 6.39 17.10 8.73
C THR A 116 5.11 17.42 9.50
N PHE A 117 4.69 16.52 10.37
CA PHE A 117 3.56 16.75 11.26
C PHE A 117 3.93 17.77 12.34
N ILE A 118 3.07 18.78 12.53
CA ILE A 118 3.32 19.89 13.46
C ILE A 118 2.23 20.04 14.54
N LYS A 119 1.07 19.36 14.35
CA LYS A 119 0.02 19.35 15.35
C LYS A 119 -0.79 18.05 15.29
N HIS A 120 -1.06 17.53 16.47
CA HIS A 120 -1.76 16.29 16.72
C HIS A 120 -3.07 16.61 17.46
N PRO A 121 -4.25 16.40 16.89
CA PRO A 121 -5.52 16.89 17.48
C PRO A 121 -5.79 16.34 18.87
N LEU A 122 -5.51 15.07 19.16
CA LEU A 122 -5.75 14.45 20.46
C LEU A 122 -4.77 14.89 21.57
N GLN A 123 -3.88 15.86 21.31
CA GLN A 123 -3.15 16.56 22.36
C GLN A 123 -3.95 17.72 22.96
N THR A 124 -4.98 18.21 22.28
CA THR A 124 -5.76 19.38 22.69
C THR A 124 -7.26 19.12 22.72
N VAL A 125 -7.74 18.11 22.02
CA VAL A 125 -9.14 17.68 21.98
C VAL A 125 -9.25 16.36 22.74
N SER A 126 -10.27 16.20 23.58
CA SER A 126 -10.52 14.91 24.21
C SER A 126 -11.02 13.89 23.19
N LEU A 127 -10.81 12.60 23.43
CA LEU A 127 -11.28 11.56 22.52
C LEU A 127 -12.83 11.55 22.42
N ASP A 128 -13.53 11.96 23.45
CA ASP A 128 -14.99 12.01 23.49
C ASP A 128 -15.55 13.19 22.68
N ASP A 129 -14.76 14.26 22.49
CA ASP A 129 -15.11 15.43 21.66
C ASP A 129 -14.50 15.36 20.26
N TYR A 130 -13.75 14.30 19.94
CA TYR A 130 -13.07 14.17 18.66
C TYR A 130 -14.07 13.84 17.54
N ILE A 131 -14.00 14.59 16.44
CA ILE A 131 -14.89 14.42 15.28
C ILE A 131 -14.23 13.42 14.32
N TRP A 132 -14.73 12.20 14.34
CA TRP A 132 -14.27 11.16 13.43
C TRP A 132 -14.74 11.43 11.99
N PRO A 133 -13.90 11.15 10.98
CA PRO A 133 -14.38 11.08 9.60
C PRO A 133 -15.38 9.93 9.42
N GLU A 134 -16.21 10.06 8.42
CA GLU A 134 -17.18 9.05 8.00
C GLU A 134 -16.91 8.60 6.57
N ILE A 135 -17.36 7.41 6.20
CA ILE A 135 -17.26 6.96 4.82
C ILE A 135 -18.29 7.74 3.96
N ASP A 136 -17.84 8.24 2.83
CA ASP A 136 -18.72 8.73 1.78
C ASP A 136 -19.30 7.53 1.02
N GLU A 137 -20.53 7.13 1.39
CA GLU A 137 -21.17 5.94 0.82
C GLU A 137 -21.30 6.00 -0.71
N GLU A 138 -21.42 7.20 -1.31
CA GLU A 138 -21.47 7.36 -2.76
C GLU A 138 -20.15 6.93 -3.44
N SER A 139 -19.04 6.87 -2.68
CA SER A 139 -17.75 6.45 -3.20
C SER A 139 -17.66 4.94 -3.52
N ILE A 140 -18.63 4.13 -3.11
CA ILE A 140 -18.69 2.70 -3.40
C ILE A 140 -19.05 2.42 -4.88
N ASP A 141 -19.90 3.24 -5.49
CA ASP A 141 -20.37 3.00 -6.85
C ASP A 141 -19.25 3.07 -7.89
N PRO A 142 -18.31 4.02 -7.84
CA PRO A 142 -17.10 3.96 -8.65
C PRO A 142 -16.30 2.65 -8.53
N VAL A 143 -16.22 2.06 -7.34
CA VAL A 143 -15.52 0.77 -7.14
C VAL A 143 -16.28 -0.37 -7.82
N ARG A 144 -17.62 -0.41 -7.65
CA ARG A 144 -18.48 -1.39 -8.33
C ARG A 144 -18.41 -1.26 -9.85
N GLU A 145 -18.36 -0.02 -10.37
CA GLU A 145 -18.19 0.23 -11.81
C GLU A 145 -16.82 -0.24 -12.30
N MET A 146 -15.75 0.05 -11.56
CA MET A 146 -14.40 -0.43 -11.86
C MET A 146 -14.37 -1.96 -11.95
N ARG A 147 -15.01 -2.68 -11.01
CA ARG A 147 -15.12 -4.14 -11.04
C ARG A 147 -15.82 -4.65 -12.30
N ARG A 148 -16.94 -4.03 -12.69
CA ARG A 148 -17.69 -4.42 -13.90
C ARG A 148 -16.92 -4.14 -15.20
N LYS A 149 -16.23 -3.00 -15.27
CA LYS A 149 -15.54 -2.54 -16.49
C LYS A 149 -14.21 -3.26 -16.71
N TYR A 150 -13.54 -3.66 -15.61
CA TYR A 150 -12.20 -4.26 -15.64
C TYR A 150 -12.18 -5.59 -14.87
N GLU A 151 -13.12 -6.48 -15.18
CA GLU A 151 -13.26 -7.79 -14.54
C GLU A 151 -12.00 -8.68 -14.63
N ASP A 152 -11.19 -8.48 -15.68
CA ASP A 152 -9.94 -9.19 -15.92
C ASP A 152 -8.75 -8.71 -15.05
N PHE A 153 -8.87 -7.56 -14.36
CA PHE A 153 -7.83 -7.05 -13.47
C PHE A 153 -8.07 -7.46 -12.01
N CYS A 154 -6.98 -7.66 -11.28
CA CYS A 154 -7.05 -7.78 -9.83
C CYS A 154 -7.34 -6.41 -9.22
N LEU A 155 -8.44 -6.28 -8.45
CA LEU A 155 -8.78 -5.05 -7.73
C LEU A 155 -8.28 -5.12 -6.29
N GLN A 156 -7.52 -4.10 -5.88
CA GLN A 156 -6.93 -3.97 -4.56
C GLN A 156 -7.53 -2.74 -3.86
N GLY A 157 -8.30 -2.96 -2.81
CA GLY A 157 -8.98 -1.92 -2.04
C GLY A 157 -8.21 -1.51 -0.80
N GLY A 158 -7.88 -0.20 -0.65
CA GLY A 158 -7.22 0.33 0.54
C GLY A 158 -8.19 0.68 1.65
N VAL A 159 -7.80 0.41 2.90
CA VAL A 159 -8.53 0.81 4.11
C VAL A 159 -7.72 1.76 4.98
N THR A 160 -8.38 2.41 5.93
CA THR A 160 -7.77 3.31 6.91
C THR A 160 -6.66 2.62 7.72
N HIS A 161 -5.50 3.26 7.80
CA HIS A 161 -4.34 2.79 8.56
C HIS A 161 -4.61 2.85 10.06
N LEU A 162 -4.22 1.79 10.78
CA LEU A 162 -4.48 1.70 12.21
C LEU A 162 -3.42 2.41 13.05
N TRP A 163 -2.16 1.97 12.92
CA TRP A 163 -1.06 2.46 13.75
C TRP A 163 -0.61 3.86 13.33
N GLU A 164 -0.44 4.06 12.03
CA GLU A 164 0.08 5.33 11.53
C GLU A 164 -0.84 6.49 11.83
N ILE A 165 -2.15 6.35 11.65
CA ILE A 165 -3.10 7.41 12.01
C ILE A 165 -3.17 7.57 13.53
N ALA A 166 -3.14 6.48 14.32
CA ALA A 166 -3.19 6.57 15.77
C ALA A 166 -2.06 7.43 16.36
N TRP A 167 -0.80 7.22 15.91
CA TRP A 167 0.29 8.03 16.42
C TRP A 167 0.29 9.46 15.83
N GLN A 168 -0.28 9.66 14.66
CA GLN A 168 -0.42 11.01 14.10
C GLN A 168 -1.53 11.82 14.78
N LEU A 169 -2.58 11.18 15.25
CA LEU A 169 -3.61 11.83 16.07
C LEU A 169 -3.09 12.28 17.43
N THR A 170 -2.14 11.55 18.00
CA THR A 170 -1.68 11.76 19.39
C THR A 170 -0.28 12.35 19.50
N GLY A 171 0.55 12.16 18.49
CA GLY A 171 2.00 12.27 18.56
C GLY A 171 2.64 10.94 18.95
N PHE A 172 3.74 10.57 18.25
CA PHE A 172 4.40 9.26 18.40
C PHE A 172 4.78 8.90 19.84
N SER A 173 5.46 9.80 20.53
CA SER A 173 5.86 9.54 21.92
C SER A 173 4.67 9.44 22.88
N GLU A 174 3.59 10.17 22.61
CA GLU A 174 2.41 10.18 23.47
C GLU A 174 1.59 8.89 23.34
N ILE A 175 1.39 8.36 22.14
CA ILE A 175 0.67 7.08 21.99
C ILE A 175 1.44 5.94 22.66
N ILE A 176 2.77 5.91 22.51
CA ILE A 176 3.59 4.90 23.18
C ILE A 176 3.47 5.07 24.72
N ARG A 177 3.58 6.28 25.22
CA ARG A 177 3.38 6.55 26.66
C ARG A 177 2.02 6.08 27.14
N LYS A 178 0.95 6.36 26.39
CA LYS A 178 -0.41 5.87 26.70
C LYS A 178 -0.50 4.36 26.74
N MET A 179 0.11 3.65 25.79
CA MET A 179 0.13 2.18 25.76
C MET A 179 0.71 1.57 27.05
N PHE A 180 1.67 2.26 27.73
CA PHE A 180 2.25 1.80 29.00
C PHE A 180 1.44 2.21 30.22
N ILE A 181 1.03 3.49 30.32
CA ILE A 181 0.49 4.05 31.56
C ILE A 181 -1.03 4.24 31.54
N LYS A 182 -1.65 4.27 30.34
CA LYS A 182 -3.09 4.43 30.12
C LYS A 182 -3.55 3.53 28.99
N PRO A 183 -3.36 2.21 29.08
CA PRO A 183 -3.61 1.28 27.99
C PRO A 183 -5.05 1.33 27.43
N ASP A 184 -6.04 1.63 28.28
CA ASP A 184 -7.43 1.76 27.88
C ASP A 184 -7.66 2.98 26.97
N GLU A 185 -6.99 4.12 27.23
CA GLU A 185 -7.06 5.28 26.33
C GLU A 185 -6.43 4.96 24.98
N ALA A 186 -5.26 4.30 24.96
CA ALA A 186 -4.63 3.86 23.72
C ALA A 186 -5.53 2.88 22.95
N GLY A 187 -6.15 1.94 23.67
CA GLY A 187 -7.11 0.99 23.11
C GLY A 187 -8.29 1.69 22.43
N ARG A 188 -8.93 2.65 23.11
CA ARG A 188 -10.08 3.40 22.57
C ARG A 188 -9.74 4.18 21.29
N ILE A 189 -8.52 4.73 21.18
CA ILE A 189 -8.08 5.41 19.94
C ILE A 189 -7.98 4.40 18.80
N LEU A 190 -7.34 3.26 19.03
CA LEU A 190 -7.23 2.19 18.07
C LEU A 190 -8.59 1.57 17.73
N ASP A 191 -9.52 1.47 18.68
CA ASP A 191 -10.90 0.99 18.46
C ASP A 191 -11.68 1.89 17.51
N GLY A 192 -11.55 3.23 17.67
CA GLY A 192 -12.18 4.19 16.77
C GLY A 192 -11.72 4.04 15.30
N LEU A 193 -10.42 3.93 15.09
CA LEU A 193 -9.85 3.67 13.75
C LEU A 193 -10.24 2.29 13.23
N HIS A 194 -10.19 1.28 14.09
CA HIS A 194 -10.53 -0.08 13.71
C HIS A 194 -12.00 -0.22 13.27
N LYS A 195 -12.92 0.46 13.95
CA LYS A 195 -14.32 0.50 13.55
C LYS A 195 -14.47 1.02 12.12
N LEU A 196 -13.85 2.15 11.80
CA LEU A 196 -13.93 2.76 10.46
C LEU A 196 -13.37 1.82 9.39
N ARG A 197 -12.19 1.25 9.60
CA ARG A 197 -11.57 0.35 8.60
C ARG A 197 -12.33 -0.96 8.40
N MET A 198 -13.04 -1.45 9.43
CA MET A 198 -13.92 -2.62 9.30
C MET A 198 -15.13 -2.31 8.43
N GLU A 199 -15.70 -1.11 8.55
CA GLU A 199 -16.78 -0.62 7.69
C GLU A 199 -16.29 -0.44 6.24
N GLU A 200 -15.10 0.17 6.03
CA GLU A 200 -14.48 0.29 4.70
C GLU A 200 -14.24 -1.08 4.06
N ALA A 201 -13.67 -2.02 4.80
CA ALA A 201 -13.39 -3.37 4.30
C ALA A 201 -14.68 -4.11 3.92
N SER A 202 -15.75 -4.00 4.73
CA SER A 202 -17.04 -4.61 4.42
C SER A 202 -17.60 -4.09 3.09
N LEU A 203 -17.62 -2.78 2.91
CA LEU A 203 -18.11 -2.14 1.68
C LEU A 203 -17.26 -2.52 0.45
N LEU A 204 -15.94 -2.56 0.61
CA LEU A 204 -15.02 -2.95 -0.48
C LEU A 204 -15.19 -4.43 -0.85
N CYS A 205 -15.38 -5.32 0.12
CA CYS A 205 -15.70 -6.72 -0.14
C CYS A 205 -17.02 -6.86 -0.92
N GLU A 206 -18.07 -6.14 -0.50
CA GLU A 206 -19.36 -6.10 -1.21
C GLU A 206 -19.22 -5.53 -2.65
N ALA A 207 -18.31 -4.60 -2.87
CA ALA A 207 -18.02 -4.05 -4.19
C ALA A 207 -17.24 -5.01 -5.10
N GLY A 208 -16.75 -6.13 -4.56
CA GLY A 208 -16.08 -7.19 -5.31
C GLY A 208 -14.60 -6.97 -5.54
N VAL A 209 -13.88 -6.33 -4.60
CA VAL A 209 -12.42 -6.32 -4.64
C VAL A 209 -11.86 -7.73 -4.42
N ASP A 210 -10.65 -7.98 -4.93
CA ASP A 210 -9.97 -9.26 -4.76
C ASP A 210 -9.06 -9.27 -3.53
N VAL A 211 -8.55 -8.09 -3.16
CA VAL A 211 -7.57 -7.89 -2.09
C VAL A 211 -7.92 -6.66 -1.28
N ILE A 212 -7.93 -6.77 0.04
CA ILE A 212 -7.91 -5.63 0.96
C ILE A 212 -6.47 -5.32 1.34
N THR A 213 -6.09 -4.05 1.25
CA THR A 213 -4.75 -3.56 1.60
C THR A 213 -4.80 -2.67 2.82
N ASP A 214 -3.99 -3.01 3.80
CA ASP A 214 -3.68 -2.13 4.92
C ASP A 214 -2.19 -1.73 4.86
N GLY A 215 -1.91 -0.42 4.87
CA GLY A 215 -0.56 0.13 4.82
C GLY A 215 -0.19 0.75 6.16
N ASP A 216 0.43 0.01 7.05
CA ASP A 216 0.61 0.42 8.45
C ASP A 216 2.06 0.21 8.89
N ASP A 217 2.90 1.21 8.68
CA ASP A 217 4.32 1.12 9.00
C ASP A 217 4.58 0.92 10.48
N VAL A 218 5.04 -0.29 10.83
CA VAL A 218 5.50 -0.66 12.17
C VAL A 218 7.00 -0.93 12.22
N GLY A 219 7.68 -0.93 11.06
CA GLY A 219 9.11 -1.10 10.90
C GLY A 219 9.87 0.20 10.74
N MET A 220 11.16 0.14 10.99
CA MET A 220 12.19 1.15 10.68
C MET A 220 13.35 0.42 9.98
N GLN A 221 14.38 1.15 9.52
CA GLN A 221 15.51 0.55 8.80
C GLN A 221 16.21 -0.61 9.56
N LYS A 222 16.27 -0.57 10.88
CA LYS A 222 17.02 -1.53 11.70
C LYS A 222 16.25 -2.08 12.90
N GLY A 223 14.94 -1.94 12.93
CA GLY A 223 14.12 -2.38 14.05
C GLY A 223 12.66 -2.03 13.87
N MET A 224 11.83 -2.41 14.82
CA MET A 224 10.41 -2.06 14.84
C MET A 224 10.18 -0.77 15.64
N MET A 225 9.13 -0.03 15.27
CA MET A 225 8.66 1.16 16.02
C MET A 225 8.08 0.77 17.39
N LEU A 226 7.46 -0.39 17.47
CA LEU A 226 6.94 -1.01 18.69
C LEU A 226 7.70 -2.31 18.97
N SER A 227 7.83 -2.68 20.24
CA SER A 227 8.29 -4.03 20.54
C SER A 227 7.28 -5.07 20.00
N PRO A 228 7.72 -6.28 19.62
CA PRO A 228 6.80 -7.34 19.19
C PRO A 228 5.70 -7.62 20.22
N GLN A 229 5.99 -7.49 21.52
CA GLN A 229 5.02 -7.68 22.59
C GLN A 229 3.91 -6.60 22.58
N MET A 230 4.30 -5.33 22.35
CA MET A 230 3.35 -4.22 22.24
C MET A 230 2.48 -4.36 20.99
N TRP A 231 3.10 -4.73 19.86
CA TRP A 231 2.38 -5.01 18.61
C TRP A 231 1.36 -6.14 18.83
N ARG A 232 1.77 -7.28 19.44
CA ARG A 232 0.86 -8.41 19.74
C ARG A 232 -0.30 -8.03 20.65
N ARG A 233 -0.04 -7.14 21.62
CA ARG A 233 -1.06 -6.72 22.57
C ARG A 233 -2.09 -5.79 21.96
N PHE A 234 -1.67 -4.79 21.16
CA PHE A 234 -2.53 -3.69 20.74
C PHE A 234 -3.00 -3.79 19.28
N LEU A 235 -2.16 -4.31 18.39
CA LEU A 235 -2.42 -4.28 16.96
C LEU A 235 -2.86 -5.65 16.42
N LYS A 236 -2.15 -6.72 16.75
CA LYS A 236 -2.43 -8.10 16.25
C LYS A 236 -3.91 -8.50 16.35
N PRO A 237 -4.64 -8.30 17.46
CA PRO A 237 -6.05 -8.70 17.55
C PRO A 237 -6.92 -7.99 16.51
N LYS A 238 -6.67 -6.71 16.27
CA LYS A 238 -7.42 -5.90 15.31
C LYS A 238 -7.12 -6.28 13.86
N TYR A 239 -5.88 -6.67 13.57
CA TYR A 239 -5.55 -7.27 12.26
C TYR A 239 -6.23 -8.61 12.07
N ALA A 240 -6.25 -9.47 13.11
CA ALA A 240 -6.91 -10.76 13.02
C ALA A 240 -8.42 -10.62 12.71
N GLU A 241 -9.12 -9.66 13.34
CA GLU A 241 -10.53 -9.38 13.06
C GLU A 241 -10.76 -8.90 11.62
N LEU A 242 -9.90 -8.01 11.11
CA LEU A 242 -10.00 -7.49 9.74
C LEU A 242 -9.73 -8.59 8.70
N ILE A 243 -8.70 -9.40 8.92
CA ILE A 243 -8.34 -10.51 8.05
C ILE A 243 -9.46 -11.57 8.02
N ASP A 244 -10.04 -11.91 9.17
CA ASP A 244 -11.17 -12.83 9.26
C ASP A 244 -12.39 -12.31 8.48
N LEU A 245 -12.68 -11.00 8.55
CA LEU A 245 -13.71 -10.38 7.72
C LEU A 245 -13.41 -10.55 6.21
N CYS A 246 -12.18 -10.30 5.79
CA CYS A 246 -11.78 -10.46 4.39
C CYS A 246 -11.95 -11.91 3.93
N HIS A 247 -11.42 -12.87 4.68
CA HIS A 247 -11.46 -14.29 4.32
C HIS A 247 -12.89 -14.86 4.29
N ARG A 248 -13.76 -14.45 5.22
CA ARG A 248 -15.20 -14.82 5.18
C ARG A 248 -15.92 -14.34 3.94
N ASN A 249 -15.43 -13.26 3.30
CA ASN A 249 -15.95 -12.74 2.05
C ASN A 249 -15.19 -13.26 0.81
N GLY A 250 -14.22 -14.16 0.97
CA GLY A 250 -13.40 -14.69 -0.12
C GLY A 250 -12.41 -13.69 -0.70
N VAL A 251 -12.01 -12.69 0.09
CA VAL A 251 -11.09 -11.61 -0.27
C VAL A 251 -9.76 -11.84 0.44
N PHE A 252 -8.64 -11.66 -0.27
CA PHE A 252 -7.29 -11.79 0.28
C PHE A 252 -6.87 -10.54 1.05
N PHE A 253 -5.92 -10.72 1.97
CA PHE A 253 -5.39 -9.62 2.78
C PHE A 253 -3.92 -9.34 2.49
N PHE A 254 -3.63 -8.07 2.21
CA PHE A 254 -2.31 -7.54 1.93
C PHE A 254 -1.85 -6.67 3.10
N PHE A 255 -0.77 -7.07 3.76
CA PHE A 255 -0.14 -6.31 4.83
C PHE A 255 1.07 -5.54 4.29
N HIS A 256 1.05 -4.22 4.44
CA HIS A 256 2.18 -3.36 4.12
C HIS A 256 2.81 -2.82 5.39
N SER A 257 4.11 -2.91 5.48
CA SER A 257 4.94 -2.15 6.42
C SER A 257 6.34 -2.00 5.86
N ASP A 258 6.74 -0.77 5.64
CA ASP A 258 8.15 -0.49 5.33
C ASP A 258 9.07 -0.89 6.50
N GLY A 259 10.35 -1.12 6.18
CA GLY A 259 11.39 -1.38 7.15
C GLY A 259 11.51 -2.84 7.60
N TRP A 260 12.17 -3.04 8.74
CA TRP A 260 12.47 -4.36 9.29
C TRP A 260 11.39 -4.84 10.24
N ILE A 261 10.68 -5.90 9.85
CA ILE A 261 9.56 -6.48 10.61
C ILE A 261 9.69 -7.99 10.81
N GLU A 262 10.86 -8.59 10.57
CA GLU A 262 11.07 -10.03 10.71
C GLU A 262 10.48 -10.65 11.99
N PRO A 263 10.55 -9.99 13.20
CA PRO A 263 10.04 -10.59 14.44
C PRO A 263 8.53 -10.85 14.49
N ILE A 264 7.73 -10.20 13.64
CA ILE A 264 6.27 -10.37 13.62
C ILE A 264 5.77 -11.13 12.39
N ILE A 265 6.63 -11.50 11.44
CA ILE A 265 6.20 -12.30 10.26
C ILE A 265 5.51 -13.60 10.68
N PRO A 266 6.00 -14.38 11.67
CA PRO A 266 5.26 -15.56 12.15
C PRO A 266 3.87 -15.24 12.69
N ASP A 267 3.71 -14.09 13.37
CA ASP A 267 2.40 -13.64 13.85
C ASP A 267 1.48 -13.22 12.70
N LEU A 268 2.00 -12.57 11.66
CA LEU A 268 1.25 -12.21 10.46
C LEU A 268 0.72 -13.46 9.73
N ILE A 269 1.54 -14.51 9.63
CA ILE A 269 1.12 -15.80 9.09
C ILE A 269 0.04 -16.45 9.96
N GLU A 270 0.21 -16.42 11.28
CA GLU A 270 -0.75 -17.01 12.24
C GLU A 270 -2.14 -16.37 12.11
N ILE A 271 -2.23 -15.06 11.88
CA ILE A 271 -3.51 -14.35 11.73
C ILE A 271 -4.04 -14.35 10.29
N GLY A 272 -3.33 -14.97 9.34
CA GLY A 272 -3.81 -15.22 7.99
C GLY A 272 -3.47 -14.14 6.95
N VAL A 273 -2.37 -13.39 7.10
CA VAL A 273 -1.88 -12.50 6.02
C VAL A 273 -1.55 -13.33 4.79
N ASP A 274 -2.08 -12.97 3.63
CA ASP A 274 -1.85 -13.65 2.35
C ASP A 274 -0.66 -13.05 1.60
N ILE A 275 -0.54 -11.71 1.62
CA ILE A 275 0.48 -10.98 0.87
C ILE A 275 1.27 -10.09 1.84
N LEU A 276 2.60 -10.24 1.83
CA LEU A 276 3.52 -9.39 2.57
C LEU A 276 4.20 -8.39 1.64
N ASN A 277 4.10 -7.11 1.95
CA ASN A 277 4.69 -5.99 1.22
C ASN A 277 5.29 -4.94 2.19
N PRO A 278 6.39 -4.30 1.81
CA PRO A 278 7.33 -4.74 0.80
C PRO A 278 8.29 -5.79 1.35
N ILE A 279 8.91 -6.54 0.46
CA ILE A 279 10.15 -7.21 0.81
C ILE A 279 11.28 -6.25 0.47
N GLN A 280 11.52 -5.32 1.39
CA GLN A 280 12.48 -4.23 1.19
C GLN A 280 13.92 -4.75 1.34
N PRO A 281 14.70 -4.85 0.23
CA PRO A 281 16.02 -5.50 0.26
C PRO A 281 17.05 -4.77 1.13
N GLU A 282 16.84 -3.48 1.38
CA GLU A 282 17.67 -2.68 2.28
C GLU A 282 17.45 -2.99 3.76
N CYS A 283 16.36 -3.67 4.12
CA CYS A 283 15.97 -3.97 5.49
C CYS A 283 15.91 -5.47 5.79
N MET A 284 15.48 -6.27 4.83
CA MET A 284 15.27 -7.72 4.99
C MET A 284 15.83 -8.47 3.77
N ASP A 285 16.47 -9.63 4.00
CA ASP A 285 17.00 -10.46 2.92
C ASP A 285 15.88 -11.23 2.20
N PRO A 286 15.59 -10.93 0.92
CA PRO A 286 14.52 -11.60 0.19
C PRO A 286 14.71 -13.11 0.04
N ALA A 287 15.95 -13.59 -0.13
CA ALA A 287 16.25 -15.01 -0.28
C ALA A 287 15.96 -15.77 1.01
N LYS A 288 16.39 -15.21 2.14
CA LYS A 288 16.11 -15.76 3.47
C LYS A 288 14.60 -15.81 3.75
N LEU A 289 13.86 -14.75 3.43
CA LEU A 289 12.42 -14.73 3.63
C LEU A 289 11.70 -15.76 2.75
N LYS A 290 12.16 -15.94 1.51
CA LYS A 290 11.61 -16.99 0.63
C LYS A 290 11.85 -18.40 1.17
N GLU A 291 13.03 -18.65 1.70
CA GLU A 291 13.38 -19.94 2.33
C GLU A 291 12.48 -20.21 3.56
N LEU A 292 12.27 -19.21 4.42
CA LEU A 292 11.54 -19.36 5.67
C LEU A 292 10.02 -19.37 5.53
N TYR A 293 9.48 -18.58 4.60
CA TYR A 293 8.05 -18.27 4.55
C TYR A 293 7.43 -18.34 3.15
N GLY A 294 8.20 -18.68 2.12
CA GLY A 294 7.72 -18.69 0.74
C GLY A 294 6.72 -19.79 0.40
N ASP A 295 6.48 -20.71 1.32
CA ASP A 295 5.41 -21.72 1.28
C ASP A 295 4.11 -21.26 1.98
N LYS A 296 4.08 -20.06 2.56
CA LYS A 296 2.98 -19.52 3.37
C LYS A 296 2.55 -18.11 2.95
N LEU A 297 3.45 -17.33 2.35
CA LEU A 297 3.21 -15.94 1.99
C LEU A 297 3.52 -15.67 0.52
N CYS A 298 2.64 -14.91 -0.12
CA CYS A 298 2.97 -14.23 -1.36
C CYS A 298 3.76 -12.95 -1.04
N PHE A 299 4.86 -12.70 -1.76
CA PHE A 299 5.69 -11.52 -1.60
C PHE A 299 5.36 -10.49 -2.68
N ASP A 300 5.17 -9.23 -2.27
CA ASP A 300 4.92 -8.13 -3.19
C ASP A 300 5.95 -6.99 -2.95
N GLY A 301 6.28 -6.23 -4.01
CA GLY A 301 7.13 -5.06 -3.89
C GLY A 301 8.57 -5.39 -3.49
N THR A 302 9.39 -5.78 -4.46
CA THR A 302 10.73 -6.33 -4.18
C THR A 302 11.87 -5.59 -4.86
N ILE A 303 11.57 -4.55 -5.66
CA ILE A 303 12.59 -3.74 -6.37
C ILE A 303 12.84 -2.44 -5.60
N GLY A 304 14.08 -2.24 -5.18
CA GLY A 304 14.47 -1.18 -4.25
C GLY A 304 14.23 0.25 -4.77
N VAL A 305 13.42 1.02 -4.04
CA VAL A 305 13.18 2.45 -4.32
C VAL A 305 14.15 3.37 -3.59
N GLN A 306 14.99 2.84 -2.70
CA GLN A 306 16.01 3.61 -1.97
C GLN A 306 17.39 3.50 -2.61
N SER A 307 17.61 2.56 -3.50
CA SER A 307 18.92 2.25 -4.08
C SER A 307 18.87 2.09 -5.59
N THR A 308 18.34 0.96 -6.08
CA THR A 308 18.48 0.56 -7.48
C THR A 308 17.66 1.43 -8.43
N LEU A 309 16.38 1.66 -8.13
CA LEU A 309 15.51 2.42 -9.03
C LEU A 309 15.95 3.89 -9.19
N PRO A 310 16.29 4.65 -8.13
CA PRO A 310 16.72 6.04 -8.28
C PRO A 310 18.17 6.21 -8.76
N PHE A 311 19.09 5.33 -8.34
CA PHE A 311 20.52 5.58 -8.47
C PHE A 311 21.27 4.53 -9.33
N GLY A 312 20.63 3.40 -9.64
CA GLY A 312 21.20 2.38 -10.52
C GLY A 312 21.11 2.73 -11.99
N SER A 313 21.96 2.11 -12.82
CA SER A 313 21.80 2.14 -14.27
C SER A 313 20.65 1.23 -14.71
N PRO A 314 20.14 1.35 -15.95
CA PRO A 314 19.17 0.40 -16.50
C PRO A 314 19.64 -1.07 -16.42
N GLU A 315 20.94 -1.31 -16.56
CA GLU A 315 21.56 -2.65 -16.42
C GLU A 315 21.46 -3.17 -14.99
N ASP A 316 21.65 -2.29 -13.99
CA ASP A 316 21.50 -2.64 -12.57
C ASP A 316 20.06 -3.00 -12.25
N VAL A 317 19.10 -2.21 -12.74
CA VAL A 317 17.67 -2.50 -12.60
C VAL A 317 17.32 -3.84 -13.25
N ALA A 318 17.79 -4.08 -14.48
CA ALA A 318 17.54 -5.35 -15.17
C ALA A 318 18.17 -6.55 -14.43
N ARG A 319 19.33 -6.37 -13.79
CA ARG A 319 19.97 -7.39 -12.96
C ARG A 319 19.15 -7.70 -11.72
N GLU A 320 18.71 -6.70 -10.97
CA GLU A 320 17.90 -6.89 -9.78
C GLU A 320 16.56 -7.57 -10.11
N VAL A 321 15.86 -7.13 -11.16
CA VAL A 321 14.62 -7.78 -11.61
C VAL A 321 14.83 -9.26 -11.89
N LYS A 322 15.88 -9.64 -12.61
CA LYS A 322 16.20 -11.06 -12.90
C LYS A 322 16.51 -11.84 -11.63
N GLU A 323 17.25 -11.23 -10.71
CA GLU A 323 17.57 -11.82 -9.42
C GLU A 323 16.29 -12.09 -8.61
N ARG A 324 15.37 -11.11 -8.48
CA ARG A 324 14.11 -11.30 -7.77
C ARG A 324 13.25 -12.39 -8.42
N ILE A 325 13.17 -12.42 -9.75
CA ILE A 325 12.45 -13.48 -10.49
C ILE A 325 13.04 -14.86 -10.18
N SER A 326 14.37 -15.00 -10.19
CA SER A 326 15.02 -16.28 -9.95
C SER A 326 14.94 -16.73 -8.50
N THR A 327 14.97 -15.80 -7.56
CA THR A 327 15.01 -16.08 -6.11
C THR A 327 13.61 -16.28 -5.53
N LEU A 328 12.65 -15.44 -5.92
CA LEU A 328 11.32 -15.40 -5.30
C LEU A 328 10.22 -16.06 -6.16
N GLY A 329 10.41 -16.13 -7.46
CA GLY A 329 9.44 -16.72 -8.40
C GLY A 329 9.59 -18.23 -8.60
N PRO A 330 8.79 -18.84 -9.49
CA PRO A 330 7.64 -18.22 -10.20
C PRO A 330 6.39 -18.06 -9.34
N THR A 331 6.25 -18.82 -8.24
CA THR A 331 5.08 -18.83 -7.34
C THR A 331 5.26 -17.88 -6.16
N GLY A 332 4.18 -17.27 -5.69
CA GLY A 332 4.20 -16.44 -4.50
C GLY A 332 5.02 -15.14 -4.68
N LEU A 333 5.01 -14.58 -5.88
CA LEU A 333 5.66 -13.29 -6.18
C LEU A 333 4.74 -12.42 -7.03
N ILE A 334 4.50 -11.19 -6.57
CA ILE A 334 3.95 -10.07 -7.33
C ILE A 334 5.07 -9.02 -7.44
N LEU A 335 5.62 -8.80 -8.62
CA LEU A 335 6.77 -7.94 -8.79
C LEU A 335 6.39 -6.48 -8.99
N GLY A 336 7.02 -5.61 -8.26
CA GLY A 336 6.87 -4.17 -8.32
C GLY A 336 7.91 -3.45 -7.47
N PRO A 337 7.85 -2.11 -7.42
CA PRO A 337 8.71 -1.33 -6.54
C PRO A 337 8.31 -1.54 -5.07
N THR A 338 9.28 -1.46 -4.16
CA THR A 338 9.03 -1.61 -2.70
C THR A 338 8.07 -0.57 -2.17
N HIS A 339 8.10 0.64 -2.70
CA HIS A 339 7.20 1.74 -2.35
C HIS A 339 6.82 2.55 -3.60
N ALA A 340 5.99 3.59 -3.47
CA ALA A 340 5.69 4.50 -4.58
C ALA A 340 6.97 5.20 -5.08
N MET A 341 7.30 5.00 -6.36
CA MET A 341 8.45 5.63 -7.00
C MET A 341 8.36 7.15 -6.93
N GLN A 342 9.39 7.79 -6.39
CA GLN A 342 9.51 9.22 -6.16
C GLN A 342 10.06 9.94 -7.41
N PRO A 343 10.02 11.29 -7.48
CA PRO A 343 10.51 12.08 -8.62
C PRO A 343 11.99 11.89 -8.98
N ASP A 344 12.82 11.36 -8.10
CA ASP A 344 14.22 11.02 -8.34
C ASP A 344 14.43 9.80 -9.22
N VAL A 345 13.40 8.93 -9.38
CA VAL A 345 13.49 7.73 -10.21
C VAL A 345 13.44 8.10 -11.70
N PRO A 346 14.47 7.76 -12.50
CA PRO A 346 14.47 7.97 -13.95
C PRO A 346 13.39 7.13 -14.64
N VAL A 347 12.67 7.71 -15.61
CA VAL A 347 11.63 6.97 -16.39
C VAL A 347 12.24 5.77 -17.12
N GLU A 348 13.48 5.87 -17.58
CA GLU A 348 14.19 4.78 -18.23
C GLU A 348 14.34 3.56 -17.31
N ASN A 349 14.64 3.76 -16.03
CA ASN A 349 14.72 2.69 -15.04
C ASN A 349 13.35 2.04 -14.81
N ILE A 350 12.27 2.85 -14.76
CA ILE A 350 10.90 2.33 -14.68
C ILE A 350 10.58 1.43 -15.87
N LEU A 351 10.80 1.93 -17.08
CA LEU A 351 10.53 1.18 -18.29
C LEU A 351 11.40 -0.09 -18.40
N THR A 352 12.65 -0.03 -17.94
CA THR A 352 13.56 -1.18 -17.90
C THR A 352 13.08 -2.25 -16.95
N MET A 353 12.58 -1.87 -15.76
CA MET A 353 12.00 -2.80 -14.79
C MET A 353 10.87 -3.62 -15.42
N TYR A 354 9.86 -2.95 -16.01
CA TYR A 354 8.72 -3.63 -16.62
C TYR A 354 9.09 -4.44 -17.86
N LYS A 355 9.93 -3.91 -18.76
CA LYS A 355 10.41 -4.65 -19.94
C LYS A 355 11.16 -5.92 -19.54
N THR A 356 12.00 -5.83 -18.51
CA THR A 356 12.76 -6.97 -18.01
C THR A 356 11.83 -8.01 -17.38
N ALA A 357 10.88 -7.57 -16.55
CA ALA A 357 9.90 -8.45 -15.94
C ALA A 357 9.04 -9.19 -16.98
N LEU A 358 8.55 -8.49 -18.01
CA LEU A 358 7.80 -9.09 -19.10
C LEU A 358 8.65 -10.07 -19.95
N LYS A 359 9.94 -9.81 -20.09
CA LYS A 359 10.84 -10.69 -20.85
C LYS A 359 11.22 -11.96 -20.11
N TYR A 360 11.45 -11.88 -18.81
CA TYR A 360 12.03 -12.97 -18.01
C TYR A 360 11.04 -13.60 -17.01
N GLY A 361 9.91 -12.97 -16.76
CA GLY A 361 8.92 -13.41 -15.76
C GLY A 361 7.98 -14.52 -16.25
N TRP A 362 8.08 -14.99 -17.48
CA TRP A 362 7.25 -16.06 -17.99
C TRP A 362 7.60 -17.42 -17.39
N ASN A 363 6.58 -18.17 -16.99
CA ASN A 363 6.75 -19.53 -16.50
C ASN A 363 6.96 -20.51 -17.65
N THR A 364 8.20 -20.81 -17.94
CA THR A 364 8.60 -21.70 -19.06
C THR A 364 8.06 -23.13 -18.92
N ARG A 365 7.66 -23.58 -17.72
CA ARG A 365 7.03 -24.89 -17.50
C ARG A 365 5.61 -24.93 -18.09
N ILE A 366 4.83 -23.87 -17.91
CA ILE A 366 3.46 -23.78 -18.42
C ILE A 366 3.46 -23.60 -19.93
N ILE A 367 4.36 -22.78 -20.48
CA ILE A 367 4.44 -22.52 -21.92
C ILE A 367 4.76 -23.80 -22.70
N ARG A 368 5.62 -24.66 -22.17
CA ARG A 368 5.95 -25.95 -22.83
C ARG A 368 4.77 -26.91 -22.88
N ASN A 369 3.90 -26.88 -21.89
CA ASN A 369 2.72 -27.78 -21.82
C ASN A 369 1.53 -27.32 -22.68
N GLN A 370 1.53 -26.10 -23.20
CA GLN A 370 0.49 -25.60 -24.11
C GLN A 370 0.81 -25.85 -25.60
N HIS A 371 1.98 -26.37 -25.90
CA HIS A 371 2.43 -26.72 -27.27
C HIS A 371 2.57 -28.24 -27.48
N ILE A 372 2.06 -29.06 -26.57
CA ILE A 372 1.85 -30.51 -26.76
C ILE A 372 0.35 -30.78 -26.85
#